data_072bb96d020653ee551b72b533c2035b
#
_entry.id   072bb96d020653ee551b72b533c2035b
#
_cell.length_a   1.000
_cell.length_b   1.000
_cell.length_c   1.000
_cell.angle_alpha   90.00
_cell.angle_beta   90.00
_cell.angle_gamma   90.00
#
_symmetry.space_group_name_H-M   'P 1'
#
loop_
_entity.id
_entity.type
_entity.pdbx_description
1 polymer ?
#
loop_
_entity_poly.entity_id
_entity_poly.type
_entity_poly.pdbx_seq_one_letter_code
_entity_poly.pdbx_strand_id
1 'polypeptide(L)'
;MRRARGCHAGDSRNACNARNARNARNACPDMPTRIADLHIAAEELLPSPSELRLAVPAGEEQAQFVARSRDAVRDIVHGRDDRLMVVTGPCSIHDTAAALEYAARLRDATASVGDALLPVMRVYFEKPRTRLGWKGMIYDPDLDGRGDIHKGLLGARKLLVECARLGVPAASEILDLVTPQYYAELLSWGAIGARTTESPLHRQMASALSAPLGFKNPTSGKLQTAVDAIVVAAQSHRFPSISLEGRAIVVTTTGNPDCHLILRGGESGPNHDAASVEAAAAALRSAQLPARVMIDCSHANSGGDFRRQPQVAADVAAQIASGSRHILGVMLESHLVEGRQTLAGDPAALRYGQSITDGCIGWQATVDLLGQLADAVRAGRRAAGLARRGEPA
;
A
#
# COMPACT_ATOMS: atom_id res chain seq x y z
N MET A 1 -0.14 -71.32 36.62
CA MET A 1 -0.23 -71.80 35.21
C MET A 1 -1.33 -71.02 34.51
N ARG A 2 -0.97 -70.26 33.55
CA ARG A 2 -1.51 -69.92 32.24
C ARG A 2 -1.11 -68.50 31.82
N ARG A 3 -0.51 -68.46 30.67
CA ARG A 3 0.27 -67.39 30.06
C ARG A 3 -0.64 -66.25 29.55
N ALA A 4 -0.18 -65.02 29.77
CA ALA A 4 -0.63 -63.81 29.06
C ALA A 4 0.08 -63.72 27.71
N ARG A 5 -0.65 -63.39 26.64
CA ARG A 5 -0.09 -63.01 25.35
C ARG A 5 -0.36 -61.52 25.18
N GLY A 6 0.67 -60.76 24.87
CA GLY A 6 0.59 -59.33 24.56
C GLY A 6 0.00 -59.07 23.17
N CYS A 7 -0.71 -57.98 23.03
CA CYS A 7 -1.05 -57.40 21.76
C CYS A 7 -0.35 -56.04 21.61
N HIS A 8 0.40 -55.90 20.52
CA HIS A 8 1.03 -54.68 20.10
C HIS A 8 -0.02 -53.62 19.75
N ALA A 9 0.15 -52.43 20.34
CA ALA A 9 -0.57 -51.22 19.93
C ALA A 9 0.15 -50.58 18.73
N GLY A 10 -0.45 -50.67 17.57
CA GLY A 10 -0.05 -49.99 16.34
C GLY A 10 -0.75 -48.66 16.23
N ASP A 11 0.00 -47.75 15.79
CA ASP A 11 -0.16 -46.35 15.49
C ASP A 11 -1.51 -45.98 14.83
N SER A 12 -2.37 -45.20 15.51
CA SER A 12 -3.65 -44.68 14.99
C SER A 12 -3.85 -43.19 15.28
N ARG A 13 -2.80 -42.35 15.16
CA ARG A 13 -2.92 -40.90 15.44
C ARG A 13 -3.18 -40.00 14.24
N ASN A 14 -3.27 -40.52 13.01
CA ASN A 14 -3.46 -39.70 11.82
C ASN A 14 -4.86 -39.75 11.18
N ALA A 15 -5.84 -40.48 11.80
CA ALA A 15 -7.18 -40.61 11.23
C ALA A 15 -8.24 -39.68 11.86
N CYS A 16 -7.88 -38.89 12.90
CA CYS A 16 -8.86 -38.12 13.67
C CYS A 16 -9.09 -36.69 13.16
N ASN A 17 -8.14 -36.09 12.42
CA ASN A 17 -8.24 -34.68 11.99
C ASN A 17 -9.11 -34.46 10.73
N ALA A 18 -9.36 -35.49 9.92
CA ALA A 18 -10.17 -35.33 8.72
C ALA A 18 -11.68 -35.44 8.97
N ARG A 19 -12.10 -35.94 10.15
CA ARG A 19 -13.53 -36.13 10.49
C ARG A 19 -14.17 -34.94 11.20
N ASN A 20 -13.38 -34.08 11.86
CA ASN A 20 -13.93 -32.95 12.61
C ASN A 20 -14.30 -31.72 11.72
N ALA A 21 -13.75 -31.61 10.53
CA ALA A 21 -14.12 -30.56 9.59
C ALA A 21 -15.48 -30.74 8.93
N ARG A 22 -16.03 -31.97 8.95
CA ARG A 22 -17.36 -32.28 8.37
C ARG A 22 -18.53 -32.05 9.33
N ASN A 23 -18.30 -31.97 10.63
CA ASN A 23 -19.39 -31.92 11.63
C ASN A 23 -19.73 -30.50 12.13
N ALA A 24 -18.99 -29.48 11.80
CA ALA A 24 -19.33 -28.10 12.18
C ALA A 24 -20.42 -27.46 11.29
N ARG A 25 -20.85 -28.15 10.22
CA ARG A 25 -21.84 -27.61 9.25
C ARG A 25 -23.31 -27.93 9.58
N ASN A 26 -23.60 -28.59 10.70
CA ASN A 26 -24.95 -29.12 11.00
C ASN A 26 -25.71 -28.32 12.05
N ALA A 27 -25.52 -27.00 12.15
CA ALA A 27 -26.22 -26.17 13.16
C ALA A 27 -27.35 -25.32 12.57
N CYS A 28 -27.99 -25.78 11.45
CA CYS A 28 -29.30 -25.26 11.04
C CYS A 28 -30.26 -26.44 10.86
N PRO A 29 -31.15 -26.71 11.83
CA PRO A 29 -31.87 -27.99 11.89
C PRO A 29 -32.95 -28.22 10.83
N ASP A 30 -33.43 -27.24 10.08
CA ASP A 30 -34.67 -27.39 9.31
C ASP A 30 -34.70 -26.83 7.88
N MET A 31 -33.58 -26.86 7.14
CA MET A 31 -33.65 -26.53 5.70
C MET A 31 -33.58 -27.81 4.84
N PRO A 32 -34.68 -28.27 4.24
CA PRO A 32 -34.71 -29.50 3.45
C PRO A 32 -33.89 -29.43 2.17
N THR A 33 -33.53 -28.24 1.72
CA THR A 33 -32.71 -28.03 0.51
C THR A 33 -31.59 -27.04 0.82
N ARG A 34 -30.32 -27.44 0.59
CA ARG A 34 -29.17 -26.53 0.73
C ARG A 34 -29.25 -25.45 -0.35
N ILE A 35 -29.41 -24.20 0.04
CA ILE A 35 -29.51 -23.04 -0.84
C ILE A 35 -28.35 -21.99 -0.65
N ALA A 36 -27.48 -22.23 0.35
CA ALA A 36 -26.31 -21.38 0.64
C ALA A 36 -25.01 -22.18 0.48
N ASP A 37 -23.91 -21.48 0.28
CA ASP A 37 -22.54 -22.01 0.25
C ASP A 37 -22.31 -23.11 -0.81
N LEU A 38 -23.09 -23.10 -1.89
CA LEU A 38 -23.03 -24.13 -2.92
C LEU A 38 -21.69 -24.18 -3.66
N HIS A 39 -20.96 -23.06 -3.69
CA HIS A 39 -19.67 -22.91 -4.35
C HIS A 39 -18.49 -22.73 -3.37
N ILE A 40 -18.72 -22.91 -2.05
CA ILE A 40 -17.66 -22.87 -1.04
C ILE A 40 -17.17 -24.31 -0.83
N ALA A 41 -15.88 -24.52 -1.16
CA ALA A 41 -15.24 -25.83 -1.01
C ALA A 41 -14.75 -26.07 0.43
N ALA A 42 -14.20 -25.01 1.07
CA ALA A 42 -13.68 -25.05 2.44
C ALA A 42 -13.76 -23.66 3.09
N GLU A 43 -13.78 -23.65 4.40
CA GLU A 43 -13.70 -22.44 5.24
C GLU A 43 -12.59 -22.63 6.26
N GLU A 44 -11.81 -21.58 6.50
CA GLU A 44 -10.76 -21.52 7.49
C GLU A 44 -10.91 -20.25 8.31
N LEU A 45 -10.72 -20.34 9.63
CA LEU A 45 -10.78 -19.18 10.50
C LEU A 45 -9.44 -18.44 10.46
N LEU A 46 -9.49 -17.16 10.18
CA LEU A 46 -8.35 -16.28 10.40
C LEU A 46 -8.25 -15.89 11.88
N PRO A 47 -7.05 -15.66 12.41
CA PRO A 47 -6.90 -15.00 13.70
C PRO A 47 -7.59 -13.64 13.65
N SER A 48 -8.07 -13.16 14.80
CA SER A 48 -8.59 -11.81 14.90
C SER A 48 -7.47 -10.77 14.71
N PRO A 49 -7.78 -9.52 14.31
CA PRO A 49 -6.79 -8.46 14.28
C PRO A 49 -6.05 -8.25 15.60
N SER A 50 -6.73 -8.39 16.75
CA SER A 50 -6.12 -8.28 18.07
C SER A 50 -5.13 -9.41 18.36
N GLU A 51 -5.44 -10.67 18.00
CA GLU A 51 -4.51 -11.78 18.15
C GLU A 51 -3.25 -11.57 17.29
N LEU A 52 -3.39 -11.06 16.08
CA LEU A 52 -2.23 -10.76 15.24
C LEU A 52 -1.38 -9.61 15.80
N ARG A 53 -2.03 -8.58 16.38
CA ARG A 53 -1.32 -7.49 17.08
C ARG A 53 -0.57 -7.97 18.31
N LEU A 54 -1.11 -8.93 19.05
CA LEU A 54 -0.43 -9.56 20.19
C LEU A 54 0.75 -10.43 19.72
N ALA A 55 0.60 -11.15 18.62
CA ALA A 55 1.67 -11.97 18.06
C ALA A 55 2.83 -11.13 17.48
N VAL A 56 2.54 -9.95 16.93
CA VAL A 56 3.54 -9.00 16.39
C VAL A 56 3.21 -7.60 16.91
N PRO A 57 3.58 -7.28 18.16
CA PRO A 57 3.28 -5.98 18.73
C PRO A 57 4.15 -4.88 18.09
N ALA A 58 3.56 -3.72 17.85
CA ALA A 58 4.28 -2.49 17.67
C ALA A 58 4.54 -1.89 19.06
N GLY A 59 5.81 -1.57 19.37
CA GLY A 59 6.16 -0.85 20.59
C GLY A 59 5.72 0.61 20.53
N GLU A 60 5.79 1.29 21.67
CA GLU A 60 5.41 2.69 21.80
C GLU A 60 6.21 3.60 20.84
N GLU A 61 7.52 3.36 20.70
CA GLU A 61 8.40 4.12 19.80
C GLU A 61 7.95 4.00 18.33
N GLN A 62 7.57 2.78 17.89
CA GLN A 62 7.06 2.55 16.53
C GLN A 62 5.70 3.23 16.33
N ALA A 63 4.81 3.16 17.31
CA ALA A 63 3.51 3.82 17.25
C ALA A 63 3.66 5.35 17.15
N GLN A 64 4.52 5.95 17.97
CA GLN A 64 4.83 7.37 17.92
C GLN A 64 5.51 7.76 16.60
N PHE A 65 6.41 6.92 16.07
CA PHE A 65 7.02 7.16 14.76
C PHE A 65 5.98 7.19 13.64
N VAL A 66 5.06 6.22 13.61
CA VAL A 66 3.97 6.19 12.61
C VAL A 66 3.07 7.42 12.75
N ALA A 67 2.72 7.81 13.96
CA ALA A 67 1.91 9.01 14.21
C ALA A 67 2.59 10.28 13.66
N ARG A 68 3.87 10.51 14.02
CA ARG A 68 4.64 11.67 13.48
C ARG A 68 4.78 11.62 11.95
N SER A 69 4.95 10.44 11.38
CA SER A 69 5.05 10.27 9.93
C SER A 69 3.73 10.62 9.23
N ARG A 70 2.58 10.25 9.82
CA ARG A 70 1.24 10.66 9.32
C ARG A 70 1.06 12.17 9.39
N ASP A 71 1.50 12.79 10.49
CA ASP A 71 1.42 14.25 10.64
C ASP A 71 2.26 14.95 9.56
N ALA A 72 3.47 14.48 9.29
CA ALA A 72 4.31 15.02 8.22
C ALA A 72 3.65 14.85 6.84
N VAL A 73 3.08 13.70 6.54
CA VAL A 73 2.34 13.47 5.28
C VAL A 73 1.13 14.39 5.20
N ARG A 74 0.36 14.52 6.28
CA ARG A 74 -0.79 15.44 6.37
C ARG A 74 -0.40 16.88 6.10
N ASP A 75 0.72 17.33 6.68
CA ASP A 75 1.22 18.69 6.50
C ASP A 75 1.62 18.95 5.05
N ILE A 76 2.23 17.97 4.36
CA ILE A 76 2.49 18.05 2.91
C ILE A 76 1.17 18.11 2.13
N VAL A 77 0.20 17.26 2.41
CA VAL A 77 -1.10 17.25 1.70
C VAL A 77 -1.78 18.61 1.79
N HIS A 78 -1.76 19.24 2.96
CA HIS A 78 -2.40 20.53 3.20
C HIS A 78 -1.46 21.75 2.93
N GLY A 79 -0.25 21.52 2.45
CA GLY A 79 0.69 22.60 2.08
C GLY A 79 1.33 23.35 3.24
N ARG A 80 1.29 22.82 4.46
CA ARG A 80 1.98 23.34 5.63
C ARG A 80 3.46 22.94 5.67
N ASP A 81 3.80 21.80 5.06
CA ASP A 81 5.17 21.37 4.79
C ASP A 81 5.43 21.45 3.28
N ASP A 82 6.53 22.07 2.89
CA ASP A 82 6.90 22.30 1.49
C ASP A 82 7.85 21.25 0.92
N ARG A 83 8.14 20.18 1.70
CA ARG A 83 8.86 19.00 1.19
C ARG A 83 8.03 18.27 0.17
N LEU A 84 8.71 17.61 -0.77
CA LEU A 84 8.06 16.70 -1.71
C LEU A 84 7.97 15.29 -1.12
N MET A 85 6.78 14.71 -1.06
CA MET A 85 6.63 13.30 -0.68
C MET A 85 7.08 12.39 -1.82
N VAL A 86 7.96 11.42 -1.56
CA VAL A 86 8.42 10.44 -2.55
C VAL A 86 8.05 9.05 -2.08
N VAL A 87 6.96 8.51 -2.65
CA VAL A 87 6.53 7.12 -2.39
C VAL A 87 7.30 6.20 -3.34
N THR A 88 8.30 5.48 -2.82
CA THR A 88 9.20 4.65 -3.63
C THR A 88 9.42 3.27 -3.02
N GLY A 89 9.53 2.25 -3.86
CA GLY A 89 9.77 0.87 -3.46
C GLY A 89 9.21 -0.14 -4.46
N PRO A 90 9.30 -1.44 -4.15
CA PRO A 90 8.88 -2.51 -5.05
C PRO A 90 7.44 -2.36 -5.55
N CYS A 91 7.20 -2.80 -6.79
CA CYS A 91 5.84 -2.87 -7.32
C CYS A 91 4.94 -3.70 -6.40
N SER A 92 5.47 -4.80 -5.88
CA SER A 92 4.85 -5.64 -4.84
C SER A 92 5.91 -6.31 -3.98
N ILE A 93 5.57 -6.57 -2.72
CA ILE A 93 6.42 -7.33 -1.80
C ILE A 93 6.17 -8.81 -2.03
N HIS A 94 7.22 -9.57 -2.36
CA HIS A 94 7.23 -11.03 -2.41
C HIS A 94 8.38 -11.63 -1.61
N ASP A 95 9.41 -10.83 -1.33
CA ASP A 95 10.57 -11.19 -0.51
C ASP A 95 10.74 -10.12 0.57
N THR A 96 10.52 -10.51 1.82
CA THR A 96 10.61 -9.61 2.97
C THR A 96 12.06 -9.23 3.32
N ALA A 97 13.04 -10.11 3.00
CA ALA A 97 14.46 -9.80 3.23
C ALA A 97 14.93 -8.70 2.27
N ALA A 98 14.62 -8.83 0.99
CA ALA A 98 14.91 -7.81 -0.01
C ALA A 98 14.17 -6.48 0.29
N ALA A 99 12.94 -6.56 0.82
CA ALA A 99 12.19 -5.37 1.23
C ALA A 99 12.84 -4.65 2.42
N LEU A 100 13.34 -5.38 3.41
CA LEU A 100 14.05 -4.79 4.56
C LEU A 100 15.40 -4.20 4.16
N GLU A 101 16.13 -4.84 3.25
CA GLU A 101 17.35 -4.26 2.68
C GLU A 101 17.03 -2.95 1.93
N TYR A 102 15.95 -2.93 1.13
CA TYR A 102 15.50 -1.71 0.46
C TYR A 102 15.16 -0.61 1.48
N ALA A 103 14.44 -0.93 2.56
CA ALA A 103 14.10 0.00 3.63
C ALA A 103 15.35 0.61 4.29
N ALA A 104 16.35 -0.22 4.62
CA ALA A 104 17.60 0.25 5.21
C ALA A 104 18.36 1.21 4.27
N ARG A 105 18.46 0.84 3.00
CA ARG A 105 19.09 1.72 1.98
C ARG A 105 18.32 3.03 1.80
N LEU A 106 16.98 2.99 1.81
CA LEU A 106 16.14 4.19 1.68
C LEU A 106 16.34 5.14 2.87
N ARG A 107 16.38 4.61 4.10
CA ARG A 107 16.72 5.37 5.31
C ARG A 107 18.04 6.11 5.14
N ASP A 108 19.08 5.40 4.71
CA ASP A 108 20.42 5.96 4.57
C ASP A 108 20.47 7.04 3.47
N ALA A 109 19.80 6.82 2.35
CA ALA A 109 19.67 7.81 1.29
C ALA A 109 18.90 9.07 1.72
N THR A 110 17.95 8.94 2.66
CA THR A 110 17.14 10.06 3.16
C THR A 110 17.98 11.09 3.91
N ALA A 111 19.09 10.69 4.53
CA ALA A 111 19.94 11.58 5.33
C ALA A 111 20.43 12.83 4.56
N SER A 112 20.63 12.70 3.25
CA SER A 112 21.14 13.80 2.41
C SER A 112 20.04 14.65 1.75
N VAL A 113 18.77 14.23 1.82
CA VAL A 113 17.65 14.85 1.09
C VAL A 113 16.47 15.23 2.00
N GLY A 114 16.55 14.93 3.29
CA GLY A 114 15.44 15.07 4.25
C GLY A 114 14.95 16.51 4.47
N ASP A 115 15.76 17.49 4.13
CA ASP A 115 15.37 18.91 4.11
C ASP A 115 14.38 19.24 2.99
N ALA A 116 14.44 18.49 1.88
CA ALA A 116 13.65 18.72 0.67
C ALA A 116 12.60 17.63 0.40
N LEU A 117 12.86 16.39 0.81
CA LEU A 117 12.01 15.26 0.55
C LEU A 117 11.50 14.60 1.83
N LEU A 118 10.31 13.99 1.73
CA LEU A 118 9.81 12.99 2.68
C LEU A 118 9.69 11.64 1.93
N PRO A 119 10.73 10.80 1.95
CA PRO A 119 10.63 9.45 1.38
C PRO A 119 9.71 8.58 2.22
N VAL A 120 8.81 7.85 1.55
CA VAL A 120 7.88 6.88 2.12
C VAL A 120 8.03 5.58 1.36
N MET A 121 8.31 4.47 2.05
CA MET A 121 8.53 3.20 1.39
C MET A 121 7.22 2.57 0.92
N ARG A 122 7.18 2.20 -0.34
CA ARG A 122 6.10 1.44 -0.93
C ARG A 122 6.20 -0.03 -0.53
N VAL A 123 5.21 -0.53 0.23
CA VAL A 123 5.12 -1.93 0.72
C VAL A 123 3.78 -2.54 0.30
N TYR A 124 3.58 -2.74 -0.97
CA TYR A 124 2.32 -3.26 -1.52
C TYR A 124 2.26 -4.77 -1.36
N PHE A 125 1.37 -5.23 -0.49
CA PHE A 125 1.18 -6.64 -0.15
C PHE A 125 0.14 -7.35 -1.00
N GLU A 126 -0.70 -6.58 -1.68
CA GLU A 126 -1.83 -7.04 -2.48
C GLU A 126 -1.70 -6.50 -3.90
N LYS A 127 -2.10 -7.31 -4.88
CA LYS A 127 -2.06 -6.91 -6.30
C LYS A 127 -3.43 -7.13 -6.95
N PRO A 128 -4.07 -6.05 -7.45
CA PRO A 128 -5.31 -6.18 -8.19
C PRO A 128 -5.03 -6.90 -9.52
N ARG A 129 -5.68 -8.04 -9.75
CA ARG A 129 -5.55 -8.81 -10.97
C ARG A 129 -6.82 -8.72 -11.81
N THR A 130 -6.69 -8.30 -13.06
CA THR A 130 -7.79 -8.31 -14.03
C THR A 130 -8.03 -9.73 -14.56
N ARG A 131 -6.99 -10.56 -14.54
CA ARG A 131 -7.02 -11.98 -14.90
C ARG A 131 -6.34 -12.79 -13.79
N LEU A 132 -6.22 -14.11 -13.96
CA LEU A 132 -5.50 -14.98 -13.03
C LEU A 132 -4.05 -14.53 -12.87
N GLY A 133 -3.48 -14.79 -11.69
CA GLY A 133 -2.11 -14.46 -11.34
C GLY A 133 -1.92 -14.35 -9.83
N TRP A 134 -0.67 -14.25 -9.39
CA TRP A 134 -0.32 -14.05 -7.98
C TRP A 134 -0.97 -12.78 -7.43
N LYS A 135 -1.74 -12.92 -6.34
CA LYS A 135 -2.56 -11.85 -5.76
C LYS A 135 -1.82 -11.00 -4.72
N GLY A 136 -0.55 -11.29 -4.45
CA GLY A 136 0.24 -10.59 -3.44
C GLY A 136 0.61 -11.47 -2.25
N MET A 137 1.54 -10.98 -1.45
CA MET A 137 2.13 -11.70 -0.32
C MET A 137 1.10 -12.11 0.75
N ILE A 138 0.06 -11.28 0.97
CA ILE A 138 -0.99 -11.65 1.94
C ILE A 138 -1.72 -12.92 1.51
N TYR A 139 -1.97 -13.10 0.22
CA TYR A 139 -2.72 -14.23 -0.29
C TYR A 139 -1.88 -15.48 -0.55
N ASP A 140 -0.61 -15.31 -0.93
CA ASP A 140 0.28 -16.41 -1.30
C ASP A 140 1.73 -16.01 -0.97
N PRO A 141 2.11 -16.10 0.33
CA PRO A 141 3.43 -15.65 0.80
C PRO A 141 4.58 -16.56 0.34
N ASP A 142 4.30 -17.83 0.07
CA ASP A 142 5.30 -18.83 -0.32
C ASP A 142 5.43 -18.98 -1.84
N LEU A 143 4.60 -18.28 -2.62
CA LEU A 143 4.59 -18.34 -4.09
C LEU A 143 4.30 -19.75 -4.64
N ASP A 144 3.60 -20.58 -3.88
CA ASP A 144 3.32 -21.99 -4.20
C ASP A 144 1.84 -22.27 -4.52
N GLY A 145 1.01 -21.23 -4.46
CA GLY A 145 -0.41 -21.28 -4.77
C GLY A 145 -1.28 -21.92 -3.67
N ARG A 146 -0.69 -22.28 -2.50
CA ARG A 146 -1.47 -22.86 -1.38
C ARG A 146 -2.33 -21.83 -0.65
N GLY A 147 -1.95 -20.57 -0.69
CA GLY A 147 -2.78 -19.47 -0.20
C GLY A 147 -2.82 -19.34 1.32
N ASP A 148 -1.69 -19.47 2.02
CA ASP A 148 -1.60 -19.28 3.48
C ASP A 148 -1.76 -17.79 3.86
N ILE A 149 -3.02 -17.35 3.95
CA ILE A 149 -3.37 -15.94 4.26
C ILE A 149 -2.94 -15.57 5.68
N HIS A 150 -2.99 -16.49 6.64
CA HIS A 150 -2.53 -16.23 8.01
C HIS A 150 -1.04 -15.87 8.02
N LYS A 151 -0.22 -16.68 7.37
CA LYS A 151 1.22 -16.42 7.22
C LYS A 151 1.49 -15.12 6.48
N GLY A 152 0.70 -14.83 5.43
CA GLY A 152 0.79 -13.59 4.67
C GLY A 152 0.52 -12.33 5.50
N LEU A 153 -0.55 -12.32 6.28
CA LEU A 153 -0.89 -11.23 7.21
C LEU A 153 0.18 -11.05 8.29
N LEU A 154 0.68 -12.14 8.87
CA LEU A 154 1.75 -12.11 9.85
C LEU A 154 3.04 -11.51 9.26
N GLY A 155 3.40 -11.92 8.04
CA GLY A 155 4.56 -11.40 7.31
C GLY A 155 4.45 -9.92 6.98
N ALA A 156 3.29 -9.48 6.50
CA ALA A 156 3.01 -8.08 6.21
C ALA A 156 3.16 -7.20 7.45
N ARG A 157 2.55 -7.63 8.57
CA ARG A 157 2.65 -6.91 9.84
C ARG A 157 4.08 -6.83 10.37
N LYS A 158 4.84 -7.95 10.33
CA LYS A 158 6.26 -7.99 10.73
C LYS A 158 7.08 -6.99 9.92
N LEU A 159 6.92 -6.96 8.60
CA LEU A 159 7.64 -6.02 7.74
C LEU A 159 7.34 -4.56 8.11
N LEU A 160 6.07 -4.22 8.37
CA LEU A 160 5.69 -2.86 8.75
C LEU A 160 6.27 -2.43 10.10
N VAL A 161 6.28 -3.33 11.09
CA VAL A 161 6.91 -3.06 12.39
C VAL A 161 8.42 -2.84 12.23
N GLU A 162 9.09 -3.64 11.39
CA GLU A 162 10.53 -3.44 11.11
C GLU A 162 10.80 -2.15 10.33
N CYS A 163 9.95 -1.77 9.36
CA CYS A 163 10.06 -0.46 8.71
C CYS A 163 9.96 0.69 9.72
N ALA A 164 9.00 0.62 10.64
CA ALA A 164 8.86 1.63 11.70
C ALA A 164 10.05 1.64 12.65
N ARG A 165 10.64 0.47 12.99
CA ARG A 165 11.87 0.36 13.79
C ARG A 165 13.07 1.00 13.08
N LEU A 166 13.17 0.82 11.77
CA LEU A 166 14.20 1.46 10.94
C LEU A 166 14.02 2.96 10.78
N GLY A 167 12.88 3.53 11.21
CA GLY A 167 12.55 4.93 10.98
C GLY A 167 12.14 5.22 9.53
N VAL A 168 11.57 4.26 8.83
CA VAL A 168 11.12 4.38 7.44
C VAL A 168 9.59 4.39 7.39
N PRO A 169 8.96 5.51 7.00
CA PRO A 169 7.51 5.56 6.81
C PRO A 169 7.07 4.57 5.73
N ALA A 170 5.98 3.86 5.96
CA ALA A 170 5.49 2.83 5.04
C ALA A 170 4.16 3.21 4.40
N ALA A 171 3.99 2.83 3.13
CA ALA A 171 2.82 3.07 2.31
C ALA A 171 2.34 1.79 1.63
N SER A 172 1.02 1.52 1.62
CA SER A 172 0.45 0.39 0.89
C SER A 172 -0.79 0.77 0.09
N GLU A 173 -1.13 -0.04 -0.93
CA GLU A 173 -2.43 0.02 -1.57
C GLU A 173 -3.46 -0.69 -0.69
N ILE A 174 -4.60 -0.06 -0.48
CA ILE A 174 -5.72 -0.63 0.23
C ILE A 174 -6.64 -1.26 -0.81
N LEU A 175 -6.58 -2.58 -0.94
CA LEU A 175 -7.29 -3.32 -1.97
C LEU A 175 -8.45 -4.14 -1.41
N ASP A 176 -8.20 -4.95 -0.38
CA ASP A 176 -9.23 -5.71 0.31
C ASP A 176 -9.94 -4.85 1.38
N LEU A 177 -11.17 -5.24 1.76
CA LEU A 177 -11.97 -4.51 2.76
C LEU A 177 -11.76 -5.01 4.19
N VAL A 178 -11.16 -6.19 4.34
CA VAL A 178 -10.94 -6.86 5.64
C VAL A 178 -9.48 -6.78 6.06
N THR A 179 -8.54 -7.06 5.16
CA THR A 179 -7.11 -7.13 5.46
C THR A 179 -6.53 -5.86 6.09
N PRO A 180 -7.01 -4.61 5.78
CA PRO A 180 -6.50 -3.41 6.43
C PRO A 180 -6.65 -3.39 7.95
N GLN A 181 -7.65 -4.08 8.52
CA GLN A 181 -7.85 -4.16 9.97
C GLN A 181 -6.66 -4.80 10.70
N TYR A 182 -5.85 -5.58 9.98
CA TYR A 182 -4.70 -6.30 10.53
C TYR A 182 -3.40 -5.51 10.56
N TYR A 183 -3.28 -4.45 9.70
CA TYR A 183 -2.00 -3.76 9.51
C TYR A 183 -2.08 -2.25 9.26
N ALA A 184 -3.25 -1.69 8.92
CA ALA A 184 -3.34 -0.30 8.47
C ALA A 184 -2.94 0.71 9.55
N GLU A 185 -2.98 0.35 10.85
CA GLU A 185 -2.50 1.23 11.92
C GLU A 185 -0.99 1.49 11.85
N LEU A 186 -0.22 0.68 11.10
CA LEU A 186 1.22 0.84 10.90
C LEU A 186 1.57 1.61 9.61
N LEU A 187 0.59 1.99 8.80
CA LEU A 187 0.83 2.76 7.59
C LEU A 187 0.92 4.26 7.89
N SER A 188 1.88 4.91 7.27
CA SER A 188 2.02 6.37 7.26
C SER A 188 1.20 7.03 6.16
N TRP A 189 0.95 6.30 5.07
CA TRP A 189 0.15 6.71 3.92
C TRP A 189 -0.44 5.49 3.21
N GLY A 190 -1.56 5.68 2.52
CA GLY A 190 -2.19 4.63 1.72
C GLY A 190 -2.64 5.12 0.35
N ALA A 191 -2.86 4.18 -0.58
CA ALA A 191 -3.42 4.45 -1.90
C ALA A 191 -4.70 3.66 -2.14
N ILE A 192 -5.69 4.30 -2.78
CA ILE A 192 -6.80 3.62 -3.44
C ILE A 192 -6.46 3.53 -4.94
N GLY A 193 -6.39 2.32 -5.45
CA GLY A 193 -5.95 2.03 -6.80
C GLY A 193 -6.93 2.49 -7.88
N ALA A 194 -6.45 2.57 -9.13
CA ALA A 194 -7.25 3.02 -10.27
C ALA A 194 -8.48 2.13 -10.56
N ARG A 195 -8.43 0.85 -10.17
CA ARG A 195 -9.55 -0.09 -10.35
C ARG A 195 -10.58 -0.04 -9.22
N THR A 196 -10.22 0.56 -8.07
CA THR A 196 -11.05 0.61 -6.87
C THR A 196 -11.54 2.01 -6.51
N THR A 197 -11.02 3.06 -7.15
CA THR A 197 -11.45 4.46 -6.95
C THR A 197 -12.95 4.68 -7.22
N GLU A 198 -13.54 3.93 -8.14
CA GLU A 198 -14.98 4.00 -8.46
C GLU A 198 -15.85 3.25 -7.43
N SER A 199 -15.27 2.35 -6.64
CA SER A 199 -15.99 1.51 -5.68
C SER A 199 -16.52 2.32 -4.49
N PRO A 200 -17.84 2.35 -4.24
CA PRO A 200 -18.42 3.00 -3.08
C PRO A 200 -17.88 2.42 -1.77
N LEU A 201 -17.59 1.11 -1.72
CA LEU A 201 -17.08 0.44 -0.53
C LEU A 201 -15.68 0.91 -0.15
N HIS A 202 -14.80 1.12 -1.15
CA HIS A 202 -13.46 1.65 -0.90
C HIS A 202 -13.50 3.12 -0.45
N ARG A 203 -14.43 3.92 -0.97
CA ARG A 203 -14.63 5.30 -0.53
C ARG A 203 -15.12 5.37 0.93
N GLN A 204 -16.05 4.49 1.32
CA GLN A 204 -16.52 4.34 2.70
C GLN A 204 -15.39 3.88 3.62
N MET A 205 -14.63 2.85 3.24
CA MET A 205 -13.48 2.38 4.01
C MET A 205 -12.43 3.48 4.18
N ALA A 206 -12.13 4.23 3.11
CA ALA A 206 -11.17 5.34 3.16
C ALA A 206 -11.56 6.39 4.21
N SER A 207 -12.86 6.63 4.42
CA SER A 207 -13.36 7.56 5.46
C SER A 207 -13.03 7.12 6.89
N ALA A 208 -12.71 5.83 7.09
CA ALA A 208 -12.40 5.25 8.41
C ALA A 208 -10.90 5.13 8.67
N LEU A 209 -10.06 5.18 7.65
CA LEU A 209 -8.62 4.97 7.79
C LEU A 209 -7.93 6.18 8.42
N SER A 210 -7.03 5.92 9.37
CA SER A 210 -6.32 6.95 10.13
C SER A 210 -5.15 7.57 9.37
N ALA A 211 -4.69 6.95 8.29
CA ALA A 211 -3.61 7.48 7.45
C ALA A 211 -4.17 8.40 6.36
N PRO A 212 -3.42 9.43 5.91
CA PRO A 212 -3.71 10.14 4.68
C PRO A 212 -3.75 9.17 3.48
N LEU A 213 -4.63 9.43 2.49
CA LEU A 213 -4.86 8.53 1.36
C LEU A 213 -4.80 9.26 0.02
N GLY A 214 -4.14 8.63 -0.96
CA GLY A 214 -4.16 9.07 -2.34
C GLY A 214 -5.14 8.24 -3.18
N PHE A 215 -6.06 8.91 -3.89
CA PHE A 215 -6.96 8.28 -4.86
C PHE A 215 -6.37 8.41 -6.26
N LYS A 216 -6.05 7.29 -6.90
CA LYS A 216 -5.61 7.29 -8.30
C LYS A 216 -6.79 7.60 -9.23
N ASN A 217 -6.59 8.44 -10.25
CA ASN A 217 -7.58 8.51 -11.31
C ASN A 217 -7.75 7.11 -11.94
N PRO A 218 -8.98 6.74 -12.39
CA PRO A 218 -9.24 5.43 -12.99
C PRO A 218 -8.44 5.22 -14.28
N THR A 219 -8.43 3.99 -14.78
CA THR A 219 -7.70 3.61 -16.02
C THR A 219 -8.17 4.38 -17.25
N SER A 220 -9.42 4.82 -17.28
CA SER A 220 -9.96 5.71 -18.31
C SER A 220 -9.30 7.10 -18.35
N GLY A 221 -8.63 7.52 -17.27
CA GLY A 221 -8.04 8.85 -17.15
C GLY A 221 -8.99 9.92 -16.60
N LYS A 222 -10.27 9.61 -16.33
CA LYS A 222 -11.28 10.58 -15.90
C LYS A 222 -11.01 11.12 -14.50
N LEU A 223 -10.56 12.38 -14.38
CA LEU A 223 -10.18 13.02 -13.11
C LEU A 223 -11.36 13.13 -12.13
N GLN A 224 -12.55 13.51 -12.61
CA GLN A 224 -13.72 13.76 -11.78
C GLN A 224 -14.05 12.58 -10.86
N THR A 225 -13.90 11.36 -11.35
CA THR A 225 -14.14 10.14 -10.56
C THR A 225 -13.31 10.09 -9.27
N ALA A 226 -12.03 10.48 -9.34
CA ALA A 226 -11.16 10.49 -8.16
C ALA A 226 -11.42 11.72 -7.27
N VAL A 227 -11.78 12.87 -7.86
CA VAL A 227 -12.21 14.06 -7.10
C VAL A 227 -13.47 13.73 -6.29
N ASP A 228 -14.48 13.11 -6.91
CA ASP A 228 -15.70 12.67 -6.22
C ASP A 228 -15.40 11.66 -5.10
N ALA A 229 -14.43 10.77 -5.33
CA ALA A 229 -14.02 9.79 -4.33
C ALA A 229 -13.41 10.48 -3.09
N ILE A 230 -12.59 11.50 -3.27
CA ILE A 230 -12.01 12.30 -2.18
C ILE A 230 -13.10 13.03 -1.40
N VAL A 231 -14.05 13.69 -2.10
CA VAL A 231 -15.19 14.38 -1.47
C VAL A 231 -16.01 13.41 -0.64
N VAL A 232 -16.30 12.22 -1.17
CA VAL A 232 -17.06 11.18 -0.46
C VAL A 232 -16.28 10.65 0.74
N ALA A 233 -14.99 10.34 0.61
CA ALA A 233 -14.18 9.82 1.70
C ALA A 233 -14.00 10.83 2.85
N ALA A 234 -14.11 12.13 2.58
CA ALA A 234 -14.08 13.18 3.60
C ALA A 234 -15.36 13.27 4.44
N GLN A 235 -16.44 12.58 4.06
CA GLN A 235 -17.71 12.60 4.78
C GLN A 235 -17.83 11.43 5.78
N SER A 236 -18.76 11.57 6.73
CA SER A 236 -19.17 10.50 7.63
C SER A 236 -19.93 9.41 6.88
N HIS A 237 -19.61 8.16 7.17
CA HIS A 237 -20.28 6.98 6.61
C HIS A 237 -20.66 5.98 7.70
N ARG A 238 -21.67 5.13 7.41
CA ARG A 238 -22.06 4.01 8.26
C ARG A 238 -22.13 2.74 7.41
N PHE A 239 -21.32 1.73 7.76
CA PHE A 239 -21.19 0.51 6.97
C PHE A 239 -20.74 -0.70 7.81
N PRO A 240 -20.97 -1.94 7.33
CA PRO A 240 -20.48 -3.14 7.98
C PRO A 240 -18.96 -3.24 7.92
N SER A 241 -18.32 -3.71 8.99
CA SER A 241 -16.88 -3.98 9.06
C SER A 241 -16.62 -5.09 10.06
N ILE A 242 -15.34 -5.41 10.33
CA ILE A 242 -14.93 -6.30 11.40
C ILE A 242 -14.26 -5.51 12.53
N SER A 243 -14.50 -5.94 13.79
CA SER A 243 -13.82 -5.39 14.97
C SER A 243 -12.40 -5.96 15.11
N LEU A 244 -11.65 -5.44 16.10
CA LEU A 244 -10.35 -5.99 16.48
C LEU A 244 -10.45 -7.45 16.97
N GLU A 245 -11.60 -7.84 17.51
CA GLU A 245 -11.89 -9.22 17.95
C GLU A 245 -12.41 -10.12 16.81
N GLY A 246 -12.39 -9.63 15.55
CA GLY A 246 -12.82 -10.39 14.38
C GLY A 246 -14.34 -10.53 14.23
N ARG A 247 -15.13 -9.75 14.97
CA ARG A 247 -16.61 -9.79 14.92
C ARG A 247 -17.15 -8.84 13.88
N ALA A 248 -18.20 -9.25 13.17
CA ALA A 248 -18.96 -8.35 12.31
C ALA A 248 -19.58 -7.21 13.15
N ILE A 249 -19.32 -5.97 12.75
CA ILE A 249 -19.81 -4.76 13.42
C ILE A 249 -20.35 -3.76 12.39
N VAL A 250 -21.07 -2.76 12.87
CA VAL A 250 -21.37 -1.54 12.11
C VAL A 250 -20.50 -0.42 12.64
N VAL A 251 -19.71 0.19 11.77
CA VAL A 251 -18.91 1.38 12.10
C VAL A 251 -19.62 2.64 11.62
N THR A 252 -19.46 3.74 12.36
CA THR A 252 -19.79 5.09 11.92
C THR A 252 -18.51 5.91 11.95
N THR A 253 -18.13 6.50 10.81
CA THR A 253 -16.88 7.25 10.64
C THR A 253 -17.09 8.75 10.81
N THR A 254 -16.02 9.50 10.97
CA THR A 254 -16.04 10.97 10.96
C THR A 254 -15.66 11.56 9.60
N GLY A 255 -15.21 10.72 8.66
CA GLY A 255 -14.59 11.14 7.42
C GLY A 255 -13.08 11.27 7.54
N ASN A 256 -12.37 11.17 6.39
CA ASN A 256 -10.94 11.36 6.29
C ASN A 256 -10.63 12.60 5.42
N PRO A 257 -10.32 13.74 6.03
CA PRO A 257 -10.06 15.00 5.30
C PRO A 257 -8.68 15.03 4.63
N ASP A 258 -7.83 14.03 4.90
CA ASP A 258 -6.43 13.99 4.45
C ASP A 258 -6.27 13.19 3.14
N CYS A 259 -7.34 13.13 2.33
CA CYS A 259 -7.33 12.48 1.04
C CYS A 259 -6.87 13.42 -0.07
N HIS A 260 -6.12 12.90 -1.06
CA HIS A 260 -5.62 13.68 -2.20
C HIS A 260 -5.67 12.91 -3.52
N LEU A 261 -5.48 13.60 -4.64
CA LEU A 261 -5.50 13.03 -5.98
C LEU A 261 -4.11 12.51 -6.40
N ILE A 262 -4.08 11.35 -7.09
CA ILE A 262 -2.90 10.80 -7.76
C ILE A 262 -3.16 10.75 -9.26
N LEU A 263 -2.31 11.40 -10.05
CA LEU A 263 -2.31 11.33 -11.51
C LEU A 263 -1.43 10.16 -11.95
N ARG A 264 -2.03 9.16 -12.63
CA ARG A 264 -1.34 7.94 -13.08
C ARG A 264 -1.39 7.72 -14.60
N GLY A 265 -1.87 8.75 -15.35
CA GLY A 265 -2.20 8.61 -16.76
C GLY A 265 -3.52 7.85 -16.97
N GLY A 266 -3.87 7.59 -18.19
CA GLY A 266 -5.09 6.88 -18.59
C GLY A 266 -5.03 6.34 -20.00
N GLU A 267 -6.18 5.90 -20.53
CA GLU A 267 -6.31 5.40 -21.90
C GLU A 267 -5.95 6.47 -22.95
N SER A 268 -6.18 7.74 -22.62
CA SER A 268 -5.84 8.89 -23.47
C SER A 268 -4.34 9.27 -23.40
N GLY A 269 -3.55 8.60 -22.58
CA GLY A 269 -2.12 8.84 -22.43
C GLY A 269 -1.69 9.35 -21.06
N PRO A 270 -0.45 9.87 -20.96
CA PRO A 270 0.10 10.48 -19.74
C PRO A 270 -0.70 11.71 -19.30
N ASN A 271 -0.62 12.03 -17.98
CA ASN A 271 -1.22 13.24 -17.39
C ASN A 271 -0.32 13.88 -16.31
N HIS A 272 1.00 13.83 -16.52
CA HIS A 272 2.00 14.42 -15.62
C HIS A 272 2.50 15.81 -16.06
N ASP A 273 2.16 16.25 -17.25
CA ASP A 273 2.56 17.54 -17.79
C ASP A 273 1.88 18.71 -17.04
N ALA A 274 2.46 19.93 -17.21
CA ALA A 274 2.00 21.11 -16.48
C ALA A 274 0.53 21.48 -16.75
N ALA A 275 0.02 21.26 -17.97
CA ALA A 275 -1.37 21.53 -18.30
C ALA A 275 -2.31 20.54 -17.61
N SER A 276 -1.95 19.25 -17.57
CA SER A 276 -2.69 18.21 -16.85
C SER A 276 -2.70 18.46 -15.33
N VAL A 277 -1.55 18.87 -14.76
CA VAL A 277 -1.44 19.23 -13.33
C VAL A 277 -2.33 20.43 -13.01
N GLU A 278 -2.32 21.48 -13.83
CA GLU A 278 -3.19 22.66 -13.62
C GLU A 278 -4.67 22.32 -13.77
N ALA A 279 -5.05 21.50 -14.76
CA ALA A 279 -6.43 21.05 -14.92
C ALA A 279 -6.90 20.24 -13.69
N ALA A 280 -6.05 19.37 -13.15
CA ALA A 280 -6.35 18.63 -11.92
C ALA A 280 -6.46 19.56 -10.69
N ALA A 281 -5.57 20.55 -10.56
CA ALA A 281 -5.63 21.55 -9.50
C ALA A 281 -6.91 22.41 -9.60
N ALA A 282 -7.34 22.77 -10.80
CA ALA A 282 -8.59 23.50 -11.03
C ALA A 282 -9.81 22.67 -10.63
N ALA A 283 -9.84 21.37 -10.98
CA ALA A 283 -10.92 20.46 -10.57
C ALA A 283 -11.01 20.30 -9.05
N LEU A 284 -9.87 20.17 -8.37
CA LEU A 284 -9.80 20.13 -6.91
C LEU A 284 -10.28 21.43 -6.27
N ARG A 285 -9.87 22.61 -6.78
CA ARG A 285 -10.35 23.92 -6.30
C ARG A 285 -11.87 24.04 -6.44
N SER A 286 -12.42 23.61 -7.58
CA SER A 286 -13.87 23.61 -7.81
C SER A 286 -14.65 22.74 -6.81
N ALA A 287 -14.02 21.67 -6.30
CA ALA A 287 -14.53 20.80 -5.26
C ALA A 287 -14.20 21.26 -3.83
N GLN A 288 -13.59 22.44 -3.67
CA GLN A 288 -13.14 22.99 -2.39
C GLN A 288 -12.10 22.09 -1.65
N LEU A 289 -11.31 21.35 -2.41
CA LEU A 289 -10.23 20.50 -1.94
C LEU A 289 -8.86 21.18 -2.08
N PRO A 290 -7.83 20.77 -1.30
CA PRO A 290 -6.46 21.22 -1.53
C PRO A 290 -6.04 20.97 -2.98
N ALA A 291 -5.63 22.03 -3.68
CA ALA A 291 -5.27 21.96 -5.11
C ALA A 291 -3.86 21.37 -5.30
N ARG A 292 -3.64 20.17 -4.76
CA ARG A 292 -2.35 19.49 -4.76
C ARG A 292 -2.50 18.03 -5.18
N VAL A 293 -1.59 17.57 -6.03
CA VAL A 293 -1.63 16.24 -6.64
C VAL A 293 -0.31 15.49 -6.43
N MET A 294 -0.38 14.18 -6.36
CA MET A 294 0.78 13.31 -6.52
C MET A 294 0.87 12.84 -7.96
N ILE A 295 2.08 12.71 -8.51
CA ILE A 295 2.32 12.12 -9.83
C ILE A 295 2.86 10.71 -9.66
N ASP A 296 2.13 9.73 -10.15
CA ASP A 296 2.61 8.35 -10.31
C ASP A 296 3.45 8.30 -11.60
N CYS A 297 4.76 8.18 -11.47
CA CYS A 297 5.71 8.16 -12.59
C CYS A 297 5.69 6.83 -13.37
N SER A 298 5.05 5.80 -12.83
CA SER A 298 4.87 4.50 -13.46
C SER A 298 3.58 4.44 -14.29
N HIS A 299 3.05 3.27 -14.56
CA HIS A 299 1.75 2.99 -15.19
C HIS A 299 1.60 3.68 -16.56
N ALA A 300 0.48 4.39 -16.80
CA ALA A 300 0.24 5.03 -18.10
C ALA A 300 1.06 6.31 -18.30
N ASN A 301 1.55 6.94 -17.23
CA ASN A 301 2.46 8.07 -17.33
C ASN A 301 3.81 7.67 -17.95
N SER A 302 4.28 6.45 -17.71
CA SER A 302 5.47 5.87 -18.38
C SER A 302 5.14 5.06 -19.63
N GLY A 303 3.86 5.01 -20.03
CA GLY A 303 3.41 4.13 -21.13
C GLY A 303 3.58 2.64 -20.83
N GLY A 304 3.66 2.25 -19.54
CA GLY A 304 3.88 0.88 -19.08
C GLY A 304 5.34 0.40 -19.18
N ASP A 305 6.28 1.25 -19.60
CA ASP A 305 7.71 0.96 -19.56
C ASP A 305 8.37 1.60 -18.33
N PHE A 306 8.79 0.79 -17.36
CA PHE A 306 9.42 1.26 -16.14
C PHE A 306 10.67 2.13 -16.37
N ARG A 307 11.39 1.93 -17.50
CA ARG A 307 12.58 2.71 -17.87
C ARG A 307 12.28 4.17 -18.17
N ARG A 308 11.01 4.50 -18.40
CA ARG A 308 10.56 5.87 -18.65
C ARG A 308 10.21 6.63 -17.37
N GLN A 309 10.15 5.96 -16.20
CA GLN A 309 9.89 6.63 -14.93
C GLN A 309 10.89 7.77 -14.65
N PRO A 310 12.21 7.64 -14.92
CA PRO A 310 13.15 8.75 -14.74
C PRO A 310 12.82 9.98 -15.60
N GLN A 311 12.36 9.78 -16.85
CA GLN A 311 11.95 10.89 -17.71
C GLN A 311 10.73 11.61 -17.13
N VAL A 312 9.71 10.86 -16.70
CA VAL A 312 8.52 11.43 -16.07
C VAL A 312 8.89 12.21 -14.80
N ALA A 313 9.77 11.65 -13.96
CA ALA A 313 10.25 12.32 -12.76
C ALA A 313 11.05 13.59 -13.06
N ALA A 314 11.83 13.60 -14.15
CA ALA A 314 12.56 14.79 -14.60
C ALA A 314 11.61 15.90 -15.07
N ASP A 315 10.55 15.58 -15.80
CA ASP A 315 9.52 16.54 -16.22
C ASP A 315 8.80 17.15 -15.00
N VAL A 316 8.49 16.31 -14.00
CA VAL A 316 7.92 16.76 -12.71
C VAL A 316 8.90 17.67 -11.95
N ALA A 317 10.19 17.27 -11.89
CA ALA A 317 11.24 18.05 -11.25
C ALA A 317 11.38 19.44 -11.89
N ALA A 318 11.31 19.54 -13.22
CA ALA A 318 11.35 20.82 -13.94
C ALA A 318 10.16 21.74 -13.57
N GLN A 319 8.95 21.17 -13.42
CA GLN A 319 7.77 21.92 -12.97
C GLN A 319 7.96 22.46 -11.54
N ILE A 320 8.47 21.62 -10.63
CA ILE A 320 8.75 22.00 -9.23
C ILE A 320 9.83 23.10 -9.18
N ALA A 321 10.92 22.93 -9.91
CA ALA A 321 12.01 23.91 -9.98
C ALA A 321 11.56 25.27 -10.54
N SER A 322 10.57 25.26 -11.45
CA SER A 322 9.93 26.46 -12.00
C SER A 322 8.90 27.10 -11.05
N GLY A 323 8.71 26.54 -9.84
CA GLY A 323 7.85 27.12 -8.81
C GLY A 323 6.43 26.55 -8.73
N SER A 324 6.11 25.46 -9.42
CA SER A 324 4.81 24.78 -9.25
C SER A 324 4.62 24.35 -7.80
N ARG A 325 3.48 24.71 -7.21
CA ARG A 325 3.08 24.33 -5.84
C ARG A 325 1.94 23.30 -5.84
N HIS A 326 1.50 22.86 -7.02
CA HIS A 326 0.42 21.90 -7.14
C HIS A 326 0.87 20.45 -7.00
N ILE A 327 2.18 20.19 -7.08
CA ILE A 327 2.73 18.85 -6.93
C ILE A 327 3.16 18.63 -5.46
N LEU A 328 2.46 17.72 -4.76
CA LEU A 328 2.78 17.37 -3.37
C LEU A 328 3.73 16.18 -3.26
N GLY A 329 3.85 15.38 -4.34
CA GLY A 329 4.70 14.19 -4.30
C GLY A 329 4.76 13.45 -5.62
N VAL A 330 5.63 12.46 -5.65
CA VAL A 330 5.79 11.49 -6.74
C VAL A 330 5.72 10.07 -6.22
N MET A 331 5.32 9.14 -7.10
CA MET A 331 5.36 7.70 -6.83
C MET A 331 6.27 7.03 -7.86
N LEU A 332 7.18 6.16 -7.38
CA LEU A 332 8.14 5.41 -8.20
C LEU A 332 8.04 3.92 -7.88
N GLU A 333 7.97 3.07 -8.90
CA GLU A 333 8.17 1.64 -8.77
C GLU A 333 9.66 1.32 -8.91
N SER A 334 10.30 0.98 -7.80
CA SER A 334 11.73 0.80 -7.63
C SER A 334 12.04 -0.47 -6.84
N HIS A 335 13.14 -1.15 -7.18
CA HIS A 335 13.64 -2.28 -6.39
C HIS A 335 15.18 -2.27 -6.34
N LEU A 336 15.79 -3.22 -5.60
CA LEU A 336 17.25 -3.36 -5.54
C LEU A 336 17.85 -3.60 -6.92
N VAL A 337 17.17 -4.41 -7.74
CA VAL A 337 17.56 -4.77 -9.10
C VAL A 337 16.46 -4.31 -10.07
N GLU A 338 16.88 -3.69 -11.17
CA GLU A 338 15.95 -3.21 -12.19
C GLU A 338 15.22 -4.33 -12.93
N GLY A 339 14.06 -4.00 -13.50
CA GLY A 339 13.28 -4.86 -14.36
C GLY A 339 12.25 -5.68 -13.63
N ARG A 340 11.88 -6.79 -14.26
CA ARG A 340 10.98 -7.79 -13.73
C ARG A 340 11.39 -9.18 -14.16
N GLN A 341 10.96 -10.17 -13.42
CA GLN A 341 11.10 -11.58 -13.73
C GLN A 341 9.73 -12.26 -13.66
N THR A 342 9.62 -13.43 -14.26
CA THR A 342 8.40 -14.24 -14.24
C THR A 342 8.51 -15.27 -13.12
N LEU A 343 7.46 -15.38 -12.31
CA LEU A 343 7.31 -16.49 -11.39
C LEU A 343 6.95 -17.74 -12.22
N ALA A 344 7.95 -18.56 -12.51
CA ALA A 344 7.80 -19.81 -13.26
C ALA A 344 8.55 -20.91 -12.52
N GLY A 345 7.82 -21.86 -11.93
CA GLY A 345 8.40 -23.01 -11.23
C GLY A 345 8.87 -22.70 -9.80
N ASP A 346 10.11 -23.08 -9.48
CA ASP A 346 10.67 -23.00 -8.13
C ASP A 346 10.91 -21.53 -7.70
N PRO A 347 10.27 -21.05 -6.61
CA PRO A 347 10.54 -19.73 -6.05
C PRO A 347 12.00 -19.47 -5.66
N ALA A 348 12.76 -20.53 -5.33
CA ALA A 348 14.17 -20.40 -4.99
C ALA A 348 15.07 -20.00 -6.18
N ALA A 349 14.58 -20.15 -7.41
CA ALA A 349 15.28 -19.70 -8.61
C ALA A 349 15.09 -18.19 -8.91
N LEU A 350 14.26 -17.49 -8.14
CA LEU A 350 14.03 -16.07 -8.34
C LEU A 350 15.29 -15.25 -8.02
N ARG A 351 15.54 -14.26 -8.87
CA ARG A 351 16.62 -13.29 -8.64
C ARG A 351 16.26 -12.39 -7.45
N TYR A 352 17.12 -12.41 -6.43
CA TYR A 352 16.96 -11.57 -5.25
C TYR A 352 16.82 -10.08 -5.62
N GLY A 353 15.86 -9.39 -5.00
CA GLY A 353 15.66 -7.95 -5.17
C GLY A 353 15.12 -7.52 -6.53
N GLN A 354 14.59 -8.42 -7.36
CA GLN A 354 13.95 -8.09 -8.63
C GLN A 354 12.46 -8.40 -8.62
N SER A 355 11.63 -7.49 -9.12
CA SER A 355 10.17 -7.61 -9.11
C SER A 355 9.65 -8.85 -9.84
N ILE A 356 8.60 -9.50 -9.30
CA ILE A 356 7.84 -10.57 -9.96
C ILE A 356 6.50 -10.09 -10.55
N THR A 357 6.24 -8.79 -10.48
CA THR A 357 5.02 -8.15 -11.03
C THR A 357 5.39 -7.14 -12.10
N ASP A 358 5.13 -5.84 -11.93
CA ASP A 358 5.51 -4.86 -12.93
C ASP A 358 7.00 -4.50 -12.81
N GLY A 359 7.61 -4.06 -13.91
CA GLY A 359 9.03 -3.69 -13.92
C GLY A 359 9.30 -2.48 -13.03
N CYS A 360 10.41 -2.53 -12.31
CA CYS A 360 10.89 -1.47 -11.41
C CYS A 360 12.20 -0.88 -11.93
N ILE A 361 12.46 0.40 -11.62
CA ILE A 361 13.81 0.96 -11.75
C ILE A 361 14.72 0.36 -10.69
N GLY A 362 16.02 0.32 -10.94
CA GLY A 362 17.02 -0.18 -10.01
C GLY A 362 17.38 0.83 -8.92
N TRP A 363 18.12 0.36 -7.90
CA TRP A 363 18.49 1.17 -6.75
C TRP A 363 19.28 2.42 -7.11
N GLN A 364 20.29 2.33 -8.01
CA GLN A 364 21.10 3.48 -8.38
C GLN A 364 20.24 4.58 -9.04
N ALA A 365 19.37 4.21 -9.98
CA ALA A 365 18.46 5.15 -10.61
C ALA A 365 17.53 5.83 -9.58
N THR A 366 17.15 5.10 -8.53
CA THR A 366 16.34 5.67 -7.44
C THR A 366 17.11 6.72 -6.65
N VAL A 367 18.36 6.46 -6.29
CA VAL A 367 19.22 7.42 -5.58
C VAL A 367 19.42 8.69 -6.42
N ASP A 368 19.72 8.53 -7.70
CA ASP A 368 19.90 9.64 -8.62
C ASP A 368 18.64 10.50 -8.73
N LEU A 369 17.46 9.88 -8.79
CA LEU A 369 16.17 10.58 -8.82
C LEU A 369 15.87 11.30 -7.50
N LEU A 370 16.17 10.69 -6.35
CA LEU A 370 16.01 11.36 -5.06
C LEU A 370 16.87 12.65 -5.02
N GLY A 371 18.10 12.60 -5.49
CA GLY A 371 18.98 13.77 -5.61
C GLY A 371 18.38 14.85 -6.52
N GLN A 372 17.98 14.48 -7.73
CA GLN A 372 17.37 15.40 -8.71
C GLN A 372 16.09 16.06 -8.18
N LEU A 373 15.21 15.30 -7.54
CA LEU A 373 13.97 15.81 -6.95
C LEU A 373 14.25 16.78 -5.78
N ALA A 374 15.23 16.45 -4.93
CA ALA A 374 15.64 17.33 -3.83
C ALA A 374 16.18 18.65 -4.35
N ASP A 375 17.02 18.61 -5.37
CA ASP A 375 17.57 19.83 -5.99
C ASP A 375 16.48 20.67 -6.68
N ALA A 376 15.49 20.04 -7.29
CA ALA A 376 14.32 20.70 -7.86
C ALA A 376 13.50 21.44 -6.79
N VAL A 377 13.24 20.79 -5.64
CA VAL A 377 12.54 21.42 -4.50
C VAL A 377 13.34 22.62 -3.98
N ARG A 378 14.65 22.47 -3.79
CA ARG A 378 15.54 23.57 -3.35
C ARG A 378 15.56 24.74 -4.35
N ALA A 379 15.56 24.43 -5.65
CA ALA A 379 15.47 25.44 -6.71
C ALA A 379 14.13 26.18 -6.69
N GLY A 380 13.01 25.44 -6.60
CA GLY A 380 11.67 26.03 -6.50
C GLY A 380 11.48 26.93 -5.27
N ARG A 381 12.07 26.57 -4.12
CA ARG A 381 12.11 27.43 -2.92
C ARG A 381 12.85 28.74 -3.17
N ARG A 382 13.98 28.68 -3.87
CA ARG A 382 14.73 29.91 -4.25
C ARG A 382 13.92 30.77 -5.20
N ALA A 383 13.32 30.19 -6.22
CA ALA A 383 12.49 30.89 -7.19
C ALA A 383 11.27 31.57 -6.53
N ALA A 384 10.69 30.95 -5.51
CA ALA A 384 9.55 31.49 -4.77
C ALA A 384 9.93 32.49 -3.65
N GLY A 385 11.22 32.83 -3.47
CA GLY A 385 11.69 33.66 -2.37
C GLY A 385 11.60 33.03 -0.99
N LEU A 386 11.41 31.71 -0.92
CA LEU A 386 11.27 30.92 0.30
C LEU A 386 12.64 30.37 0.75
N ALA A 387 13.73 31.12 0.65
CA ALA A 387 14.93 30.73 1.35
C ALA A 387 14.58 30.65 2.85
N ARG A 388 14.65 29.48 3.46
CA ARG A 388 14.51 29.34 4.92
C ARG A 388 15.50 30.32 5.54
N ARG A 389 15.01 31.30 6.27
CA ARG A 389 15.85 32.08 7.20
C ARG A 389 16.39 31.03 8.17
N GLY A 390 17.73 30.85 8.12
CA GLY A 390 18.38 29.93 9.04
C GLY A 390 17.98 30.31 10.46
N GLU A 391 17.36 29.36 11.18
CA GLU A 391 17.27 29.51 12.63
C GLU A 391 18.68 29.45 13.18
N PRO A 392 19.09 30.47 13.98
CA PRO A 392 20.34 30.36 14.70
C PRO A 392 20.25 29.23 15.71
N ALA A 393 21.31 28.46 15.81
CA ALA A 393 21.52 27.34 16.73
C ALA A 393 21.24 27.70 18.18
#